data_d0689e648a60a9fe88b06bcb4b84622f
#
_entry.id   d0689e648a60a9fe88b06bcb4b84622f
#
_cell.length_a   1.000
_cell.length_b   1.000
_cell.length_c   1.000
_cell.angle_alpha   90.00
_cell.angle_beta   90.00
_cell.angle_gamma   90.00
#
_symmetry.space_group_name_H-M   'P 1'
#
loop_
_entity.id
_entity.type
_entity.pdbx_description
1 polymer ?
#
loop_
_entity_poly.entity_id
_entity_poly.type
_entity_poly.pdbx_seq_one_letter_code
_entity_poly.pdbx_strand_id
1 'polypeptide(L)'
;PQWAFFNPGSDEYRRLRFSGDGLVMQGKGRAPRDASPLTTIAGDPAYQFEVELEVAPGAVGGALLFYSDRLYVGVGSNGEQFIMHRYGEERPARLAPSDRGGRLWLRVTNNRHIVTFHTSSDGRTWQKYPVQMETSGYHHNVAGKFLALKPALYAAGDGAVTFRSFRYRALD
;
A
#
# COMPACT_ATOMS: atom_id res chain seq x y z
N PRO A 1 8.37 -11.75 7.11
CA PRO A 1 8.89 -10.82 6.10
C PRO A 1 9.84 -9.81 6.74
N GLN A 2 10.89 -9.46 6.03
CA GLN A 2 11.82 -8.41 6.44
C GLN A 2 11.36 -7.09 5.82
N TRP A 3 11.16 -6.07 6.65
CA TRP A 3 10.68 -4.76 6.24
C TRP A 3 11.80 -3.73 6.21
N ALA A 4 11.79 -2.86 5.20
CA ALA A 4 12.72 -1.74 5.08
C ALA A 4 12.05 -0.56 4.38
N PHE A 5 12.36 0.65 4.82
CA PHE A 5 11.92 1.86 4.12
C PHE A 5 12.64 2.02 2.78
N PHE A 6 11.92 2.54 1.81
CA PHE A 6 12.52 2.98 0.53
C PHE A 6 13.21 4.33 0.72
N ASN A 7 14.50 4.40 0.36
CA ASN A 7 15.33 5.61 0.49
C ASN A 7 15.17 6.31 1.85
N PRO A 8 15.46 5.61 2.96
CA PRO A 8 15.24 6.16 4.28
C PRO A 8 16.17 7.34 4.58
N GLY A 9 15.62 8.39 5.19
CA GLY A 9 16.41 9.39 5.88
C GLY A 9 16.94 8.86 7.21
N SER A 10 17.80 9.63 7.89
CA SER A 10 18.40 9.24 9.18
C SER A 10 17.37 8.96 10.29
N ASP A 11 16.23 9.62 10.22
CA ASP A 11 15.16 9.56 11.24
C ASP A 11 13.94 8.76 10.79
N GLU A 12 14.03 8.03 9.68
CA GLU A 12 12.86 7.37 9.09
C GLU A 12 12.19 6.38 10.04
N TYR A 13 12.98 5.60 10.79
CA TYR A 13 12.45 4.61 11.72
C TYR A 13 11.76 5.21 12.94
N ARG A 14 11.95 6.49 13.25
CA ARG A 14 11.22 7.22 14.29
C ARG A 14 9.74 7.43 13.95
N ARG A 15 9.38 7.28 12.69
CA ARG A 15 7.99 7.31 12.24
C ARG A 15 7.20 6.08 12.69
N LEU A 16 7.89 5.02 13.09
CA LEU A 16 7.28 3.75 13.48
C LEU A 16 7.23 3.61 14.99
N ARG A 17 6.10 3.16 15.49
CA ARG A 17 5.95 2.69 16.87
C ARG A 17 4.95 1.55 16.94
N PHE A 18 5.17 0.62 17.82
CA PHE A 18 4.20 -0.44 18.11
C PHE A 18 3.22 0.06 19.19
N SER A 19 1.94 -0.18 18.98
CA SER A 19 0.87 0.17 19.91
C SER A 19 -0.19 -0.92 19.92
N GLY A 20 -0.28 -1.67 21.00
CA GLY A 20 -1.19 -2.79 21.09
C GLY A 20 -0.87 -3.86 20.06
N ASP A 21 -1.82 -4.12 19.16
CA ASP A 21 -1.74 -5.11 18.09
C ASP A 21 -1.32 -4.51 16.74
N GLY A 22 -0.92 -3.24 16.71
CA GLY A 22 -0.67 -2.52 15.48
C GLY A 22 0.71 -1.87 15.37
N LEU A 23 1.11 -1.62 14.14
CA LEU A 23 2.23 -0.78 13.77
C LEU A 23 1.70 0.59 13.36
N VAL A 24 2.03 1.61 14.14
CA VAL A 24 1.65 2.99 13.86
C VAL A 24 2.77 3.66 13.07
N MET A 25 2.43 4.19 11.90
CA MET A 25 3.35 4.93 11.04
C MET A 25 2.91 6.38 10.94
N GLN A 26 3.76 7.30 11.38
CA GLN A 26 3.54 8.73 11.19
C GLN A 26 3.64 9.08 9.71
N GLY A 27 2.70 9.86 9.20
CA GLY A 27 2.68 10.31 7.81
C GLY A 27 3.89 11.16 7.44
N LYS A 28 4.30 11.05 6.18
CA LYS A 28 5.37 11.85 5.56
C LYS A 28 4.98 12.14 4.12
N GLY A 29 5.20 13.39 3.70
CA GLY A 29 4.87 13.79 2.34
C GLY A 29 3.37 13.80 2.07
N ARG A 30 2.98 13.69 0.81
CA ARG A 30 1.59 13.77 0.35
C ARG A 30 1.09 12.50 -0.34
N ALA A 31 2.01 11.71 -0.89
CA ALA A 31 1.71 10.55 -1.70
C ALA A 31 2.82 9.50 -1.55
N PRO A 32 2.64 8.27 -2.05
CA PRO A 32 3.70 7.26 -1.97
C PRO A 32 5.06 7.71 -2.50
N ARG A 33 5.09 8.55 -3.54
CA ARG A 33 6.34 9.03 -4.15
C ARG A 33 7.25 9.81 -3.21
N ASP A 34 6.70 10.45 -2.19
CA ASP A 34 7.45 11.27 -1.21
C ASP A 34 7.24 10.83 0.24
N ALA A 35 6.60 9.68 0.44
CA ALA A 35 6.29 9.13 1.77
C ALA A 35 7.29 8.07 2.26
N SER A 36 8.32 7.74 1.50
CA SER A 36 9.26 6.64 1.79
C SER A 36 8.53 5.38 2.26
N PRO A 37 7.85 4.63 1.37
CA PRO A 37 7.06 3.47 1.77
C PRO A 37 7.90 2.40 2.47
N LEU A 38 7.26 1.69 3.40
CA LEU A 38 7.84 0.54 4.08
C LEU A 38 7.62 -0.69 3.20
N THR A 39 8.70 -1.29 2.71
CA THR A 39 8.67 -2.36 1.71
C THR A 39 9.11 -3.71 2.27
N THR A 40 8.62 -4.78 1.66
CA THR A 40 9.09 -6.14 1.91
C THR A 40 9.28 -6.90 0.59
N ILE A 41 10.04 -7.98 0.62
CA ILE A 41 10.33 -8.79 -0.56
C ILE A 41 9.20 -9.81 -0.77
N ALA A 42 8.73 -9.92 -2.01
CA ALA A 42 7.90 -11.04 -2.47
C ALA A 42 8.80 -12.02 -3.23
N GLY A 43 8.78 -13.29 -2.81
CA GLY A 43 9.57 -14.35 -3.45
C GLY A 43 8.82 -15.14 -4.52
N ASP A 44 7.53 -14.89 -4.69
CA ASP A 44 6.64 -15.67 -5.56
C ASP A 44 6.21 -14.89 -6.79
N PRO A 45 6.03 -15.54 -7.97
CA PRO A 45 5.54 -14.87 -9.17
C PRO A 45 4.04 -14.56 -9.12
N ALA A 46 3.31 -15.27 -8.26
CA ALA A 46 1.91 -15.04 -7.99
C ALA A 46 1.68 -15.04 -6.48
N TYR A 47 1.10 -14.00 -5.95
CA TYR A 47 0.87 -13.83 -4.51
C TYR A 47 -0.25 -12.85 -4.22
N GLN A 48 -0.70 -12.90 -2.99
CA GLN A 48 -1.69 -12.00 -2.45
C GLN A 48 -1.23 -11.52 -1.08
N PHE A 49 -1.44 -10.27 -0.77
CA PHE A 49 -1.31 -9.79 0.60
C PHE A 49 -2.52 -8.97 1.02
N GLU A 50 -2.80 -9.02 2.29
CA GLU A 50 -3.90 -8.33 2.94
C GLU A 50 -3.36 -7.54 4.12
N VAL A 51 -3.95 -6.40 4.37
CA VAL A 51 -3.65 -5.59 5.54
C VAL A 51 -4.91 -4.93 6.06
N GLU A 52 -5.07 -4.91 7.36
CA GLU A 52 -6.02 -4.07 8.07
C GLU A 52 -5.33 -2.77 8.42
N LEU A 53 -5.98 -1.65 8.15
CA LEU A 53 -5.45 -0.34 8.51
C LEU A 53 -6.52 0.59 9.06
N GLU A 54 -6.06 1.54 9.84
CA GLU A 54 -6.87 2.62 10.41
C GLU A 54 -6.17 3.93 10.08
N VAL A 55 -6.89 4.81 9.38
CA VAL A 55 -6.37 6.10 8.90
C VAL A 55 -6.86 7.20 9.83
N ALA A 56 -5.96 7.81 10.56
CA ALA A 56 -6.28 8.95 11.43
C ALA A 56 -6.61 10.21 10.61
N PRO A 57 -7.37 11.16 11.18
CA PRO A 57 -7.60 12.44 10.51
C PRO A 57 -6.31 13.11 10.05
N GLY A 58 -6.30 13.64 8.83
CA GLY A 58 -5.13 14.26 8.23
C GLY A 58 -4.10 13.31 7.62
N ALA A 59 -4.29 11.99 7.78
CA ALA A 59 -3.43 10.97 7.17
C ALA A 59 -4.02 10.43 5.88
N VAL A 60 -3.14 9.90 5.06
CA VAL A 60 -3.44 9.04 3.91
C VAL A 60 -2.56 7.81 4.02
N GLY A 61 -3.11 6.64 3.79
CA GLY A 61 -2.31 5.43 3.84
C GLY A 61 -2.90 4.29 3.06
N GLY A 62 -2.08 3.28 2.80
CA GLY A 62 -2.53 2.15 2.01
C GLY A 62 -1.47 1.11 1.72
N ALA A 63 -1.78 0.29 0.73
CA ALA A 63 -1.00 -0.86 0.30
C ALA A 63 -0.64 -0.73 -1.18
N LEU A 64 0.60 -1.04 -1.51
CA LEU A 64 1.17 -0.85 -2.84
C LEU A 64 1.92 -2.09 -3.31
N LEU A 65 2.06 -2.19 -4.63
CA LEU A 65 3.23 -2.77 -5.28
C LEU A 65 4.12 -1.62 -5.72
N PHE A 66 5.31 -1.56 -5.16
CA PHE A 66 6.19 -0.41 -5.26
C PHE A 66 7.51 -0.80 -5.90
N TYR A 67 7.84 -0.18 -7.00
CA TYR A 67 9.14 -0.30 -7.66
C TYR A 67 10.05 0.88 -7.30
N SER A 68 9.55 2.10 -7.48
CA SER A 68 10.25 3.34 -7.18
C SER A 68 9.26 4.47 -6.90
N ASP A 69 9.77 5.63 -6.55
CA ASP A 69 9.01 6.87 -6.37
C ASP A 69 8.25 7.35 -7.62
N ARG A 70 8.57 6.79 -8.78
CA ARG A 70 7.91 7.09 -10.07
C ARG A 70 7.04 5.97 -10.59
N LEU A 71 7.15 4.79 -10.03
CA LEU A 71 6.51 3.59 -10.58
C LEU A 71 5.98 2.71 -9.46
N TYR A 72 4.70 2.85 -9.18
CA TYR A 72 3.96 2.06 -8.20
C TYR A 72 2.49 1.98 -8.56
N VAL A 73 1.82 0.98 -8.04
CA VAL A 73 0.39 0.76 -8.15
C VAL A 73 -0.15 0.32 -6.80
N GLY A 74 -1.38 0.70 -6.49
CA GLY A 74 -1.97 0.32 -5.21
C GLY A 74 -3.27 1.01 -4.90
N VAL A 75 -3.69 0.88 -3.67
CA VAL A 75 -4.90 1.49 -3.14
C VAL A 75 -4.63 2.05 -1.75
N GLY A 76 -5.13 3.24 -1.52
CA GLY A 76 -5.08 3.91 -0.22
C GLY A 76 -6.41 4.52 0.16
N SER A 77 -6.43 5.16 1.30
CA SER A 77 -7.58 5.88 1.83
C SER A 77 -7.12 7.11 2.61
N ASN A 78 -7.90 8.17 2.55
CA ASN A 78 -7.76 9.34 3.42
C ASN A 78 -8.76 9.33 4.59
N GLY A 79 -9.44 8.19 4.82
CA GLY A 79 -10.48 8.03 5.82
C GLY A 79 -11.89 8.35 5.30
N GLU A 80 -12.01 9.06 4.19
CA GLU A 80 -13.30 9.42 3.58
C GLU A 80 -13.47 8.84 2.17
N GLN A 81 -12.36 8.65 1.46
CA GLN A 81 -12.36 8.26 0.07
C GLN A 81 -11.20 7.31 -0.22
N PHE A 82 -11.42 6.31 -1.06
CA PHE A 82 -10.35 5.49 -1.61
C PHE A 82 -9.59 6.27 -2.69
N ILE A 83 -8.27 6.02 -2.73
CA ILE A 83 -7.35 6.61 -3.69
C ILE A 83 -6.66 5.47 -4.42
N MET A 84 -6.76 5.46 -5.75
CA MET A 84 -6.04 4.50 -6.58
C MET A 84 -4.72 5.11 -7.04
N HIS A 85 -3.67 4.31 -6.90
CA HIS A 85 -2.33 4.65 -7.36
C HIS A 85 -2.01 3.85 -8.62
N ARG A 86 -1.62 4.55 -9.69
CA ARG A 86 -1.28 3.93 -10.96
C ARG A 86 -0.15 4.69 -11.64
N TYR A 87 0.94 4.00 -11.94
CA TYR A 87 2.13 4.60 -12.57
C TYR A 87 2.66 5.85 -11.85
N GLY A 88 2.64 5.84 -10.53
CA GLY A 88 3.07 6.98 -9.73
C GLY A 88 2.11 8.17 -9.68
N GLU A 89 0.87 7.99 -10.13
CA GLU A 89 -0.20 8.99 -10.06
C GLU A 89 -1.31 8.57 -9.11
N GLU A 90 -1.93 9.54 -8.46
CA GLU A 90 -3.06 9.37 -7.56
C GLU A 90 -4.36 9.78 -8.25
N ARG A 91 -5.38 8.94 -8.09
CA ARG A 91 -6.73 9.22 -8.61
C ARG A 91 -7.78 8.84 -7.58
N PRO A 92 -8.80 9.68 -7.35
CA PRO A 92 -9.93 9.26 -6.54
C PRO A 92 -10.56 7.99 -7.13
N ALA A 93 -10.77 6.99 -6.29
CA ALA A 93 -11.45 5.78 -6.71
C ALA A 93 -12.97 6.01 -6.73
N ARG A 94 -13.64 5.37 -7.67
CA ARG A 94 -15.10 5.38 -7.75
C ARG A 94 -15.78 4.44 -6.74
N LEU A 95 -14.99 3.80 -5.87
CA LEU A 95 -15.50 3.01 -4.77
C LEU A 95 -15.80 3.93 -3.59
N ALA A 96 -17.00 3.86 -3.08
CA ALA A 96 -17.30 4.51 -1.81
C ALA A 96 -16.56 3.80 -0.69
N PRO A 97 -15.99 4.54 0.27
CA PRO A 97 -15.49 3.92 1.49
C PRO A 97 -16.65 3.20 2.16
N SER A 98 -16.47 1.94 2.43
CA SER A 98 -17.48 1.13 3.11
C SER A 98 -17.49 1.38 4.62
N ASP A 99 -16.60 2.25 5.12
CA ASP A 99 -16.42 2.44 6.54
C ASP A 99 -16.38 3.92 6.94
N ARG A 100 -17.09 4.19 8.03
CA ARG A 100 -17.21 5.53 8.64
C ARG A 100 -16.18 5.77 9.75
N GLY A 101 -15.31 4.79 10.05
CA GLY A 101 -14.38 4.86 11.18
C GLY A 101 -12.91 4.99 10.81
N GLY A 102 -12.59 5.12 9.53
CA GLY A 102 -11.20 5.13 9.07
C GLY A 102 -10.50 3.77 9.12
N ARG A 103 -11.18 2.71 9.57
CA ARG A 103 -10.69 1.33 9.66
C ARG A 103 -11.19 0.52 8.48
N LEU A 104 -10.28 -0.13 7.78
CA LEU A 104 -10.60 -0.89 6.57
C LEU A 104 -9.57 -2.00 6.32
N TRP A 105 -9.89 -2.90 5.41
CA TRP A 105 -9.00 -3.95 4.93
C TRP A 105 -8.75 -3.76 3.44
N LEU A 106 -7.50 -3.93 3.05
CA LEU A 106 -7.07 -3.89 1.66
C LEU A 106 -6.46 -5.24 1.28
N ARG A 107 -6.73 -5.67 0.06
CA ARG A 107 -6.12 -6.86 -0.55
C ARG A 107 -5.54 -6.49 -1.89
N VAL A 108 -4.28 -6.83 -2.09
CA VAL A 108 -3.57 -6.70 -3.36
C VAL A 108 -3.20 -8.10 -3.82
N THR A 109 -3.61 -8.43 -5.04
CA THR A 109 -3.29 -9.72 -5.66
C THR A 109 -2.45 -9.45 -6.90
N ASN A 110 -1.25 -10.01 -6.94
CA ASN A 110 -0.40 -10.01 -8.12
C ASN A 110 -0.36 -11.44 -8.71
N ASN A 111 -1.00 -11.64 -9.83
CA ASN A 111 -0.94 -12.89 -10.56
C ASN A 111 -0.10 -12.69 -11.82
N ARG A 112 1.21 -12.97 -11.71
CA ARG A 112 2.18 -12.86 -12.82
C ARG A 112 2.03 -11.55 -13.58
N HIS A 113 2.15 -10.41 -12.83
CA HIS A 113 2.04 -9.02 -13.32
C HIS A 113 0.63 -8.49 -13.56
N ILE A 114 -0.40 -9.30 -13.42
CA ILE A 114 -1.78 -8.79 -13.39
C ILE A 114 -2.18 -8.53 -11.95
N VAL A 115 -2.44 -7.27 -11.64
CA VAL A 115 -2.70 -6.80 -10.28
C VAL A 115 -4.17 -6.43 -10.13
N THR A 116 -4.81 -6.99 -9.13
CA THR A 116 -6.19 -6.68 -8.74
C THR A 116 -6.26 -6.23 -7.30
N PHE A 117 -7.25 -5.41 -7.00
CA PHE A 117 -7.46 -4.80 -5.69
C PHE A 117 -8.83 -5.13 -5.15
N HIS A 118 -8.89 -5.40 -3.86
CA HIS A 118 -10.13 -5.58 -3.12
C HIS A 118 -10.09 -4.73 -1.86
N THR A 119 -11.24 -4.26 -1.44
CA THR A 119 -11.43 -3.54 -0.19
C THR A 119 -12.50 -4.23 0.63
N SER A 120 -12.43 -4.08 1.95
CA SER A 120 -13.43 -4.62 2.86
C SER A 120 -13.57 -3.73 4.10
N SER A 121 -14.76 -3.67 4.67
CA SER A 121 -15.05 -2.99 5.92
C SER A 121 -15.02 -3.92 7.13
N ASP A 122 -15.05 -5.24 6.92
CA ASP A 122 -15.14 -6.25 7.98
C ASP A 122 -14.06 -7.34 7.90
N GLY A 123 -13.23 -7.32 6.83
CA GLY A 123 -12.22 -8.34 6.57
C GLY A 123 -12.78 -9.69 6.08
N ARG A 124 -14.08 -9.76 5.82
CA ARG A 124 -14.78 -10.98 5.39
C ARG A 124 -15.46 -10.84 4.05
N THR A 125 -16.18 -9.74 3.86
CA THR A 125 -16.87 -9.42 2.61
C THR A 125 -16.01 -8.45 1.81
N TRP A 126 -15.59 -8.87 0.61
CA TRP A 126 -14.64 -8.14 -0.21
C TRP A 126 -15.31 -7.55 -1.45
N GLN A 127 -15.03 -6.28 -1.70
CA GLN A 127 -15.43 -5.58 -2.91
C GLN A 127 -14.23 -5.49 -3.85
N LYS A 128 -14.35 -6.05 -5.04
CA LYS A 128 -13.31 -5.95 -6.07
C LYS A 128 -13.37 -4.59 -6.77
N TYR A 129 -12.21 -3.95 -6.90
CA TYR A 129 -12.09 -2.79 -7.76
C TYR A 129 -12.24 -3.20 -9.23
N PRO A 130 -13.05 -2.49 -10.03
CA PRO A 130 -13.42 -2.96 -11.38
C PRO A 130 -12.29 -2.89 -12.41
N VAL A 131 -11.16 -2.26 -12.08
CA VAL A 131 -10.01 -2.12 -12.99
C VAL A 131 -8.84 -2.93 -12.45
N GLN A 132 -8.30 -3.81 -13.29
CA GLN A 132 -7.01 -4.45 -13.02
C GLN A 132 -5.88 -3.67 -13.66
N MET A 133 -4.68 -3.84 -13.14
CA MET A 133 -3.48 -3.15 -13.60
C MET A 133 -2.43 -4.16 -14.02
N GLU A 134 -1.64 -3.82 -15.03
CA GLU A 134 -0.58 -4.65 -15.57
C GLU A 134 0.77 -4.04 -15.20
N THR A 135 1.66 -4.83 -14.60
CA THR A 135 2.94 -4.38 -14.05
C THR A 135 4.16 -5.04 -14.70
N SER A 136 4.00 -5.70 -15.85
CA SER A 136 5.15 -6.30 -16.56
C SER A 136 6.21 -5.28 -16.98
N GLY A 137 5.81 -4.03 -17.17
CA GLY A 137 6.71 -2.90 -17.42
C GLY A 137 7.40 -2.32 -16.18
N TYR A 138 7.12 -2.84 -14.96
CA TYR A 138 7.71 -2.32 -13.72
C TYR A 138 9.07 -2.96 -13.47
N HIS A 139 10.05 -2.63 -14.30
CA HIS A 139 11.41 -3.15 -14.24
C HIS A 139 12.43 -2.11 -14.73
N HIS A 140 13.72 -2.43 -14.59
CA HIS A 140 14.83 -1.49 -14.83
C HIS A 140 14.91 -0.94 -16.26
N ASN A 141 14.48 -1.67 -17.27
CA ASN A 141 14.49 -1.20 -18.66
C ASN A 141 13.51 -0.03 -18.88
N VAL A 142 12.48 0.09 -18.05
CA VAL A 142 11.48 1.15 -18.12
C VAL A 142 11.79 2.25 -17.12
N ALA A 143 12.16 1.89 -15.88
CA ALA A 143 12.34 2.84 -14.78
C ALA A 143 13.79 3.22 -14.50
N GLY A 144 14.76 2.63 -15.18
CA GLY A 144 16.17 3.03 -15.16
C GLY A 144 16.95 2.69 -13.89
N LYS A 145 16.39 1.93 -12.95
CA LYS A 145 17.05 1.49 -11.71
C LYS A 145 16.94 -0.01 -11.54
N PHE A 146 17.98 -0.64 -10.98
CA PHE A 146 17.94 -2.07 -10.65
C PHE A 146 17.23 -2.31 -9.32
N LEU A 147 15.90 -2.15 -9.34
CA LEU A 147 15.03 -2.35 -8.19
C LEU A 147 14.12 -3.57 -8.44
N ALA A 148 13.48 -4.04 -7.38
CA ALA A 148 12.47 -5.07 -7.45
C ALA A 148 11.08 -4.48 -7.12
N LEU A 149 10.04 -5.02 -7.77
CA LEU A 149 8.67 -4.70 -7.40
C LEU A 149 8.34 -5.37 -6.07
N LYS A 150 7.97 -4.59 -5.07
CA LYS A 150 7.79 -5.04 -3.68
C LYS A 150 6.41 -4.69 -3.14
N PRO A 151 5.80 -5.58 -2.36
CA PRO A 151 4.72 -5.17 -1.47
C PRO A 151 5.18 -4.04 -0.56
N ALA A 152 4.33 -3.04 -0.38
CA ALA A 152 4.65 -1.89 0.45
C ALA A 152 3.43 -1.34 1.19
N LEU A 153 3.70 -0.71 2.32
CA LEU A 153 2.75 0.06 3.11
C LEU A 153 3.24 1.51 3.16
N TYR A 154 2.32 2.46 3.11
CA TYR A 154 2.70 3.87 3.21
C TYR A 154 1.77 4.64 4.12
N ALA A 155 2.29 5.71 4.71
CA ALA A 155 1.55 6.72 5.42
C ALA A 155 2.05 8.10 4.96
N ALA A 156 1.12 8.95 4.56
CA ALA A 156 1.36 10.31 4.10
C ALA A 156 0.45 11.28 4.88
N GLY A 157 0.67 12.58 4.71
CA GLY A 157 -0.07 13.62 5.41
C GLY A 157 0.46 13.88 6.81
N ASP A 158 -0.32 14.64 7.58
CA ASP A 158 0.07 15.11 8.92
C ASP A 158 -0.32 14.15 10.04
N GLY A 159 -1.20 13.18 9.78
CA GLY A 159 -1.65 12.18 10.74
C GLY A 159 -0.86 10.88 10.64
N ALA A 160 -1.32 9.88 11.38
CA ALA A 160 -0.72 8.55 11.39
C ALA A 160 -1.67 7.50 10.80
N VAL A 161 -1.10 6.41 10.33
CA VAL A 161 -1.82 5.21 9.89
C VAL A 161 -1.40 4.05 10.77
N THR A 162 -2.37 3.31 11.30
CA THR A 162 -2.11 2.09 12.06
C THR A 162 -2.37 0.89 11.18
N PHE A 163 -1.36 0.05 11.00
CA PHE A 163 -1.45 -1.18 10.23
C PHE A 163 -1.54 -2.38 11.18
N ARG A 164 -2.49 -3.28 10.88
CA ARG A 164 -2.71 -4.52 11.63
C ARG A 164 -2.79 -5.71 10.69
N SER A 165 -2.52 -6.90 11.19
CA SER A 165 -2.84 -8.16 10.51
C SER A 165 -2.32 -8.28 9.07
N PHE A 166 -1.10 -7.84 8.80
CA PHE A 166 -0.50 -8.08 7.49
C PHE A 166 -0.35 -9.58 7.24
N ARG A 167 -0.92 -10.05 6.13
CA ARG A 167 -0.87 -11.46 5.71
C ARG A 167 -0.40 -11.55 4.26
N TYR A 168 0.60 -12.37 4.04
CA TYR A 168 1.11 -12.69 2.71
C TYR A 168 0.85 -14.16 2.40
N ARG A 169 0.44 -14.44 1.18
CA ARG A 169 0.18 -15.79 0.70
C ARG A 169 0.64 -15.93 -0.74
N ALA A 170 1.48 -16.95 -1.00
CA ALA A 170 1.75 -17.38 -2.37
C ALA A 170 0.47 -17.95 -3.02
N LEU A 171 0.35 -17.77 -4.31
CA LEU A 171 -0.71 -18.36 -5.13
C LEU A 171 -0.10 -19.41 -6.06
N ASP A 172 -0.85 -20.47 -6.33
CA ASP A 172 -0.44 -21.57 -7.22
C ASP A 172 -0.40 -21.13 -8.70
#